data_0f611aeab9232c26d501de163d254f52
#
_entry.id   0f611aeab9232c26d501de163d254f52
#
_cell.length_a   1.000
_cell.length_b   1.000
_cell.length_c   1.000
_cell.angle_alpha   90.00
_cell.angle_beta   90.00
_cell.angle_gamma   90.00
#
_symmetry.space_group_name_H-M   'P 1'
#
loop_
_entity.id
_entity.type
_entity.pdbx_description
1 polymer ?
#
loop_
_entity_poly.entity_id
_entity_poly.type
_entity_poly.pdbx_seq_one_letter_code
_entity_poly.pdbx_strand_id
1 'polypeptide(L)'
;MKVATSAAAQQQSKKINKRPQLALDVAFKTGSSGIQVYVERPGHGDKSKDGSHIKVHYEGWLEKDFSMFDSSRAKRRPFEFDLGKGSVIDGWDLALKDVREGTKLQIKIPARLAYGSQGASSMGIPPNANLIFKVEVLKVT
;
A
#
# COMPACT_ATOMS: atom_id res chain seq x y z
N MET A 1 -8.30 -6.72 -5.41
CA MET A 1 -6.90 -7.12 -5.67
C MET A 1 -6.73 -8.58 -5.29
N LYS A 2 -6.08 -9.31 -6.14
CA LYS A 2 -5.90 -10.73 -5.91
C LYS A 2 -4.52 -10.99 -5.32
N VAL A 3 -4.43 -11.94 -4.39
CA VAL A 3 -3.16 -12.34 -3.82
C VAL A 3 -2.22 -12.81 -4.91
N ALA A 4 -0.99 -12.37 -4.84
CA ALA A 4 0.06 -12.92 -5.67
C ALA A 4 0.42 -14.28 -5.09
N THR A 5 -0.18 -15.32 -5.61
CA THR A 5 0.09 -16.68 -5.15
C THR A 5 1.20 -17.32 -5.94
N SER A 6 1.91 -16.53 -6.68
CA SER A 6 2.98 -17.02 -7.52
C SER A 6 4.12 -17.61 -6.70
N ALA A 7 4.97 -18.32 -7.39
CA ALA A 7 6.18 -18.86 -6.77
C ALA A 7 7.03 -17.77 -6.14
N ALA A 8 6.97 -16.55 -6.67
CA ALA A 8 7.73 -15.44 -6.11
C ALA A 8 7.28 -15.10 -4.70
N ALA A 9 5.97 -15.07 -4.45
CA ALA A 9 5.47 -14.81 -3.11
C ALA A 9 5.87 -15.92 -2.15
N GLN A 10 5.84 -17.16 -2.61
CA GLN A 10 6.25 -18.29 -1.79
C GLN A 10 7.75 -18.26 -1.50
N GLN A 11 8.54 -17.86 -2.45
CA GLN A 11 9.97 -17.72 -2.24
C GLN A 11 10.29 -16.68 -1.20
N GLN A 12 9.55 -15.58 -1.19
CA GLN A 12 9.72 -14.57 -0.17
C GLN A 12 9.36 -15.09 1.21
N SER A 13 8.33 -15.90 1.28
CA SER A 13 7.96 -16.53 2.55
C SER A 13 9.06 -17.45 3.05
N LYS A 14 9.76 -18.12 2.15
CA LYS A 14 10.87 -19.00 2.52
C LYS A 14 12.08 -18.25 3.04
N LYS A 15 12.23 -17.02 2.66
CA LYS A 15 13.31 -16.16 3.17
C LYS A 15 12.93 -15.51 4.47
N ILE A 16 12.07 -16.11 5.04
CA ILE A 16 11.47 -15.92 6.29
C ILE A 16 12.08 -14.90 7.16
N ASN A 17 11.21 -14.11 7.77
CA ASN A 17 11.55 -13.14 8.79
C ASN A 17 12.48 -12.06 8.31
N LYS A 18 12.80 -12.08 7.04
CA LYS A 18 13.58 -11.02 6.46
C LYS A 18 12.64 -9.91 6.13
N ARG A 19 12.79 -8.81 6.85
CA ARG A 19 12.03 -7.61 6.56
C ARG A 19 12.35 -7.15 5.15
N PRO A 20 11.35 -6.87 4.28
CA PRO A 20 11.63 -6.24 3.00
C PRO A 20 12.32 -4.90 3.23
N GLN A 21 12.89 -4.32 2.18
CA GLN A 21 13.59 -3.05 2.31
C GLN A 21 12.59 -1.92 2.58
N LEU A 22 12.22 -1.79 3.83
CA LEU A 22 11.29 -0.79 4.30
C LEU A 22 11.99 0.11 5.30
N ALA A 23 11.47 1.33 5.45
CA ALA A 23 11.99 2.27 6.42
C ALA A 23 11.79 1.74 7.84
N LEU A 24 12.66 2.15 8.76
CA LEU A 24 12.47 1.85 10.15
C LEU A 24 11.24 2.58 10.68
N ASP A 25 10.60 2.00 11.69
CA ASP A 25 9.37 2.55 12.24
C ASP A 25 9.49 4.01 12.66
N VAL A 26 10.65 4.40 13.16
CA VAL A 26 10.89 5.79 13.60
C VAL A 26 10.84 6.80 12.47
N ALA A 27 10.98 6.36 11.21
CA ALA A 27 10.95 7.24 10.07
C ALA A 27 9.53 7.58 9.61
N PHE A 28 8.53 6.82 10.08
CA PHE A 28 7.15 7.04 9.70
C PHE A 28 6.53 8.16 10.52
N LYS A 29 5.68 8.96 9.86
CA LYS A 29 4.90 10.01 10.51
C LYS A 29 3.47 9.54 10.65
N THR A 30 2.94 9.60 11.86
CA THR A 30 1.57 9.17 12.13
C THR A 30 0.60 10.32 11.90
N GLY A 31 -0.41 10.10 11.06
CA GLY A 31 -1.48 11.03 10.86
C GLY A 31 -2.59 10.86 11.90
N SER A 32 -3.57 11.76 11.89
CA SER A 32 -4.68 11.75 12.84
C SER A 32 -5.55 10.49 12.73
N SER A 33 -5.58 9.85 11.56
CA SER A 33 -6.34 8.64 11.32
C SER A 33 -5.66 7.37 11.84
N GLY A 34 -4.39 7.48 12.25
CA GLY A 34 -3.59 6.32 12.64
C GLY A 34 -2.77 5.74 11.51
N ILE A 35 -2.90 6.28 10.31
CA ILE A 35 -2.07 5.89 9.18
C ILE A 35 -0.68 6.44 9.40
N GLN A 36 0.34 5.63 9.08
CA GLN A 36 1.72 6.06 9.17
C GLN A 36 2.31 6.11 7.78
N VAL A 37 2.98 7.21 7.45
CA VAL A 37 3.53 7.45 6.12
C VAL A 37 4.99 7.84 6.21
N TYR A 38 5.78 7.27 5.30
CA TYR A 38 7.17 7.68 5.09
C TYR A 38 7.35 7.97 3.60
N VAL A 39 7.75 9.18 3.25
CA VAL A 39 8.00 9.58 1.88
C VAL A 39 9.46 9.27 1.54
N GLU A 40 9.67 8.27 0.67
CA GLU A 40 11.03 7.90 0.24
C GLU A 40 11.58 8.91 -0.76
N ARG A 41 10.72 9.40 -1.65
CA ARG A 41 11.10 10.34 -2.71
C ARG A 41 9.93 11.26 -2.99
N PRO A 42 10.12 12.58 -2.87
CA PRO A 42 9.04 13.52 -3.20
C PRO A 42 8.79 13.52 -4.71
N GLY A 43 7.57 13.89 -5.08
CA GLY A 43 7.19 14.02 -6.46
C GLY A 43 7.21 15.48 -6.91
N HIS A 44 6.47 15.75 -7.98
CA HIS A 44 6.41 17.08 -8.61
C HIS A 44 5.00 17.33 -9.13
N GLY A 45 4.71 18.56 -9.49
CA GLY A 45 3.41 18.94 -10.03
C GLY A 45 2.39 19.18 -8.95
N ASP A 46 1.14 19.21 -9.33
CA ASP A 46 0.04 19.49 -8.41
C ASP A 46 -0.23 18.30 -7.49
N LYS A 47 -0.68 18.59 -6.29
CA LYS A 47 -1.07 17.57 -5.33
C LYS A 47 -2.39 16.93 -5.74
N SER A 48 -2.52 15.64 -5.48
CA SER A 48 -3.77 14.94 -5.66
C SER A 48 -4.84 15.48 -4.73
N LYS A 49 -6.09 15.36 -5.14
CA LYS A 49 -7.26 15.78 -4.37
C LYS A 49 -8.39 14.80 -4.64
N ASP A 50 -9.46 14.91 -3.89
CA ASP A 50 -10.63 14.08 -4.11
C ASP A 50 -11.08 14.20 -5.57
N GLY A 51 -11.30 13.05 -6.19
CA GLY A 51 -11.65 12.97 -7.60
C GLY A 51 -10.49 12.84 -8.56
N SER A 52 -9.26 13.04 -8.09
CA SER A 52 -8.08 12.82 -8.95
C SER A 52 -8.00 11.37 -9.39
N HIS A 53 -7.59 11.16 -10.64
CA HIS A 53 -7.29 9.82 -11.14
C HIS A 53 -5.83 9.52 -10.87
N ILE A 54 -5.57 8.43 -10.17
CA ILE A 54 -4.24 8.06 -9.69
C ILE A 54 -3.80 6.76 -10.34
N LYS A 55 -2.58 6.75 -10.85
CA LYS A 55 -1.95 5.55 -11.41
C LYS A 55 -0.72 5.23 -10.58
N VAL A 56 -0.63 3.99 -10.10
CA VAL A 56 0.44 3.59 -9.19
C VAL A 56 0.99 2.21 -9.53
N HIS A 57 2.24 2.00 -9.11
CA HIS A 57 2.73 0.66 -8.82
C HIS A 57 2.81 0.49 -7.33
N TYR A 58 2.48 -0.70 -6.84
CA TYR A 58 2.50 -0.95 -5.41
C TYR A 58 2.84 -2.39 -5.08
N GLU A 59 3.26 -2.57 -3.85
CA GLU A 59 3.46 -3.88 -3.23
C GLU A 59 2.88 -3.81 -1.83
N GLY A 60 2.26 -4.91 -1.38
CA GLY A 60 1.64 -4.97 -0.08
C GLY A 60 2.06 -6.18 0.72
N TRP A 61 2.29 -5.98 2.01
CA TRP A 61 2.72 -7.02 2.95
C TRP A 61 1.84 -6.99 4.18
N LEU A 62 1.71 -8.16 4.81
CA LEU A 62 1.15 -8.25 6.16
C LEU A 62 2.21 -7.76 7.15
N GLU A 63 1.82 -6.90 8.06
CA GLU A 63 2.78 -6.39 9.04
C GLU A 63 3.30 -7.48 9.96
N LYS A 64 2.47 -8.45 10.30
CA LYS A 64 2.81 -9.46 11.31
C LYS A 64 4.01 -10.33 10.93
N ASP A 65 4.18 -10.62 9.65
CA ASP A 65 5.24 -11.55 9.21
C ASP A 65 5.90 -11.14 7.91
N PHE A 66 5.56 -9.99 7.36
CA PHE A 66 6.09 -9.47 6.11
C PHE A 66 5.83 -10.37 4.90
N SER A 67 4.77 -11.18 4.95
CA SER A 67 4.39 -11.94 3.77
C SER A 67 3.69 -11.01 2.79
N MET A 68 4.10 -11.10 1.53
CA MET A 68 3.51 -10.28 0.46
C MET A 68 2.16 -10.87 0.06
N PHE A 69 1.13 -10.02 -0.01
CA PHE A 69 -0.19 -10.47 -0.43
C PHE A 69 -0.60 -9.91 -1.79
N ASP A 70 0.09 -8.90 -2.29
CA ASP A 70 -0.26 -8.30 -3.58
C ASP A 70 0.90 -7.49 -4.13
N SER A 71 0.96 -7.40 -5.48
CA SER A 71 1.98 -6.60 -6.16
C SER A 71 1.51 -6.29 -7.58
N SER A 72 1.42 -5.01 -7.92
CA SER A 72 1.10 -4.60 -9.29
C SER A 72 2.24 -4.95 -10.24
N ARG A 73 3.49 -4.90 -9.76
CA ARG A 73 4.65 -5.22 -10.60
C ARG A 73 4.68 -6.70 -10.95
N ALA A 74 4.30 -7.57 -10.01
CA ALA A 74 4.20 -9.00 -10.27
C ALA A 74 3.13 -9.29 -11.32
N LYS A 75 2.08 -8.48 -11.38
CA LYS A 75 1.03 -8.60 -12.38
C LYS A 75 1.40 -7.87 -13.68
N ARG A 76 2.53 -7.18 -13.70
CA ARG A 76 3.03 -6.43 -14.86
C ARG A 76 2.04 -5.38 -15.36
N ARG A 77 1.33 -4.75 -14.44
CA ARG A 77 0.29 -3.79 -14.79
C ARG A 77 0.10 -2.78 -13.68
N PRO A 78 0.22 -1.49 -13.97
CA PRO A 78 -0.08 -0.47 -12.98
C PRO A 78 -1.55 -0.55 -12.58
N PHE A 79 -1.82 -0.08 -11.39
CA PHE A 79 -3.17 -0.01 -10.86
C PHE A 79 -3.66 1.43 -10.94
N GLU A 80 -4.90 1.63 -11.36
CA GLU A 80 -5.50 2.95 -11.51
C GLU A 80 -6.80 3.01 -10.72
N PHE A 81 -7.05 4.16 -10.12
CA PHE A 81 -8.28 4.37 -9.37
C PHE A 81 -8.56 5.86 -9.23
N ASP A 82 -9.80 6.19 -8.87
CA ASP A 82 -10.21 7.56 -8.57
C ASP A 82 -10.16 7.76 -7.06
N LEU A 83 -9.44 8.80 -6.65
CA LEU A 83 -9.19 9.08 -5.24
C LEU A 83 -10.45 9.60 -4.54
N GLY A 84 -10.68 9.12 -3.32
CA GLY A 84 -11.76 9.61 -2.47
C GLY A 84 -13.13 9.06 -2.82
N LYS A 85 -13.20 8.03 -3.66
CA LYS A 85 -14.48 7.45 -4.10
C LYS A 85 -14.79 6.10 -3.47
N GLY A 86 -13.99 5.64 -2.53
CA GLY A 86 -14.20 4.34 -1.90
C GLY A 86 -13.91 3.16 -2.81
N SER A 87 -13.21 3.37 -3.91
CA SER A 87 -12.85 2.27 -4.83
C SER A 87 -11.66 1.48 -4.34
N VAL A 88 -10.96 1.95 -3.31
CA VAL A 88 -9.83 1.28 -2.67
C VAL A 88 -10.07 1.29 -1.17
N ILE A 89 -9.22 0.59 -0.42
CA ILE A 89 -9.34 0.61 1.05
C ILE A 89 -9.18 2.04 1.57
N ASP A 90 -9.83 2.32 2.68
CA ASP A 90 -9.85 3.69 3.24
C ASP A 90 -8.46 4.24 3.46
N GLY A 91 -7.53 3.40 3.89
CA GLY A 91 -6.16 3.83 4.14
C GLY A 91 -5.49 4.40 2.91
N TRP A 92 -5.79 3.88 1.74
CA TRP A 92 -5.25 4.43 0.50
C TRP A 92 -5.87 5.77 0.14
N ASP A 93 -7.20 5.91 0.28
CA ASP A 93 -7.87 7.18 0.00
C ASP A 93 -7.35 8.28 0.91
N LEU A 94 -7.00 7.94 2.14
CA LEU A 94 -6.44 8.91 3.08
C LEU A 94 -4.96 9.20 2.81
N ALA A 95 -4.16 8.16 2.59
CA ALA A 95 -2.71 8.32 2.45
C ALA A 95 -2.29 8.94 1.13
N LEU A 96 -3.07 8.72 0.08
CA LEU A 96 -2.72 9.21 -1.26
C LEU A 96 -3.35 10.55 -1.59
N LYS A 97 -4.03 11.17 -0.64
CA LYS A 97 -4.47 12.55 -0.76
C LYS A 97 -3.27 13.46 -0.55
N ASP A 98 -3.21 14.53 -1.34
CA ASP A 98 -2.12 15.52 -1.28
C ASP A 98 -0.75 14.94 -1.67
N VAL A 99 -0.73 13.94 -2.54
CA VAL A 99 0.53 13.43 -3.09
C VAL A 99 0.73 13.95 -4.51
N ARG A 100 1.98 14.02 -4.91
CA ARG A 100 2.37 14.49 -6.24
C ARG A 100 2.80 13.32 -7.12
N GLU A 101 2.69 13.51 -8.41
CA GLU A 101 3.21 12.55 -9.37
C GLU A 101 4.70 12.33 -9.15
N GLY A 102 5.13 11.08 -9.20
CA GLY A 102 6.53 10.72 -8.97
C GLY A 102 6.86 10.41 -7.51
N THR A 103 5.95 10.63 -6.58
CA THR A 103 6.19 10.34 -5.18
C THR A 103 6.34 8.84 -4.95
N LYS A 104 7.34 8.47 -4.18
CA LYS A 104 7.46 7.11 -3.63
C LYS A 104 7.24 7.18 -2.14
N LEU A 105 6.34 6.36 -1.63
CA LEU A 105 6.04 6.38 -0.21
C LEU A 105 5.77 4.98 0.32
N GLN A 106 5.95 4.84 1.63
CA GLN A 106 5.58 3.65 2.37
C GLN A 106 4.45 4.01 3.30
N ILE A 107 3.46 3.13 3.42
CA ILE A 107 2.26 3.39 4.20
C ILE A 107 2.00 2.21 5.10
N LYS A 108 1.80 2.48 6.39
CA LYS A 108 1.30 1.48 7.33
C LYS A 108 -0.14 1.78 7.62
N ILE A 109 -1.00 0.80 7.40
CA ILE A 109 -2.45 0.96 7.49
C ILE A 109 -2.99 0.01 8.55
N PRO A 110 -3.64 0.53 9.60
CA PRO A 110 -4.27 -0.34 10.59
C PRO A 110 -5.47 -1.08 9.98
N ALA A 111 -5.78 -2.25 10.51
CA ALA A 111 -6.82 -3.11 9.97
C ALA A 111 -8.16 -2.39 9.76
N ARG A 112 -8.55 -1.51 10.67
CA ARG A 112 -9.83 -0.80 10.57
C ARG A 112 -9.95 0.10 9.34
N LEU A 113 -8.82 0.47 8.74
CA LEU A 113 -8.78 1.27 7.52
C LEU A 113 -8.38 0.43 6.31
N ALA A 114 -8.36 -0.87 6.47
CA ALA A 114 -8.05 -1.84 5.42
C ALA A 114 -9.22 -2.84 5.32
N TYR A 115 -8.98 -4.09 5.68
CA TYR A 115 -10.00 -5.14 5.53
C TYR A 115 -10.66 -5.52 6.86
N GLY A 116 -10.31 -4.83 7.94
CA GLY A 116 -11.00 -4.91 9.21
C GLY A 116 -11.02 -6.29 9.84
N SER A 117 -12.07 -6.53 10.64
CA SER A 117 -12.24 -7.79 11.36
C SER A 117 -12.64 -8.94 10.46
N GLN A 118 -13.08 -8.67 9.24
CA GLN A 118 -13.44 -9.73 8.30
C GLN A 118 -12.22 -10.25 7.53
N GLY A 119 -11.22 -9.40 7.32
CA GLY A 119 -10.09 -9.75 6.49
C GLY A 119 -10.49 -9.87 5.03
N ALA A 120 -9.64 -10.52 4.25
CA ALA A 120 -9.89 -10.80 2.83
C ALA A 120 -9.22 -12.13 2.50
N SER A 121 -9.92 -13.22 2.83
CA SER A 121 -9.34 -14.57 2.73
C SER A 121 -8.88 -14.91 1.31
N SER A 122 -9.60 -14.43 0.29
CA SER A 122 -9.21 -14.66 -1.10
C SER A 122 -7.87 -14.00 -1.46
N MET A 123 -7.44 -13.03 -0.67
CA MET A 123 -6.17 -12.34 -0.83
C MET A 123 -5.14 -12.79 0.18
N GLY A 124 -5.46 -13.75 1.04
CA GLY A 124 -4.55 -14.19 2.07
C GLY A 124 -4.42 -13.21 3.23
N ILE A 125 -5.37 -12.32 3.40
CA ILE A 125 -5.36 -11.33 4.48
C ILE A 125 -6.26 -11.81 5.61
N PRO A 126 -5.68 -12.11 6.79
CA PRO A 126 -6.47 -12.58 7.93
C PRO A 126 -7.27 -11.45 8.57
N PRO A 127 -8.22 -11.79 9.45
CA PRO A 127 -8.91 -10.77 10.24
C PRO A 127 -7.95 -9.92 11.05
N ASN A 128 -8.28 -8.65 11.19
CA ASN A 128 -7.53 -7.68 12.00
C ASN A 128 -6.07 -7.52 11.58
N ALA A 129 -5.79 -7.65 10.29
CA ALA A 129 -4.42 -7.54 9.78
C ALA A 129 -4.05 -6.09 9.50
N ASN A 130 -2.97 -5.64 10.10
CA ASN A 130 -2.34 -4.39 9.73
C ASN A 130 -1.50 -4.61 8.47
N LEU A 131 -1.51 -3.64 7.57
CA LEU A 131 -0.86 -3.78 6.28
C LEU A 131 0.23 -2.75 6.09
N ILE A 132 1.23 -3.12 5.29
CA ILE A 132 2.28 -2.21 4.86
C ILE A 132 2.28 -2.18 3.35
N PHE A 133 2.32 -0.98 2.77
CA PHE A 133 2.42 -0.81 1.32
C PHE A 133 3.61 0.04 0.95
N LYS A 134 4.20 -0.30 -0.17
CA LYS A 134 5.14 0.56 -0.88
C LYS A 134 4.44 1.01 -2.14
N VAL A 135 4.34 2.32 -2.35
CA VAL A 135 3.58 2.88 -3.47
C VAL A 135 4.45 3.85 -4.23
N GLU A 136 4.47 3.69 -5.54
CA GLU A 136 5.07 4.67 -6.45
C GLU A 136 3.95 5.31 -7.26
N VAL A 137 3.78 6.61 -7.12
CA VAL A 137 2.74 7.35 -7.83
C VAL A 137 3.25 7.68 -9.22
N LEU A 138 2.69 7.02 -10.23
CA LEU A 138 3.15 7.18 -11.62
C LEU A 138 2.51 8.37 -12.29
N LYS A 139 1.25 8.65 -11.98
CA LYS A 139 0.53 9.76 -12.60
C LYS A 139 -0.61 10.24 -11.71
N VAL A 140 -0.84 11.55 -11.74
CA VAL A 140 -1.95 12.22 -11.04
C VAL A 140 -2.67 13.09 -12.06
N THR A 141 -3.95 12.85 -12.33
CA THR A 141 -4.79 13.67 -13.21
C THR A 141 -6.19 13.92 -12.60
#